data_246f076cdd3837262e2ae9c9abf188d2
#
_entry.id   246f076cdd3837262e2ae9c9abf188d2
#
_cell.length_a   1.000
_cell.length_b   1.000
_cell.length_c   1.000
_cell.angle_alpha   90.00
_cell.angle_beta   90.00
_cell.angle_gamma   90.00
#
_symmetry.space_group_name_H-M   'P 1'
#
loop_
_entity.id
_entity.type
_entity.pdbx_description
1 polymer ?
#
loop_
_entity_poly.entity_id
_entity_poly.type
_entity_poly.pdbx_seq_one_letter_code
_entity_poly.pdbx_strand_id
1 'polypeptide(L)'
;MYLYIDVGNTRIKWQHRDDKEILDVGNIMVENFTDIDFSHLAEVKRVVVSNVNHSVVLDKIKEIVTPFNCPIIEACSESNQTLINDYV
;
A
#
# COMPACT_ATOMS: atom_id res chain seq x y z
N MET A 1 4.48 -10.64 7.63
CA MET A 1 4.89 -9.80 6.50
C MET A 1 3.95 -8.62 6.36
N TYR A 2 4.44 -7.57 5.78
CA TYR A 2 3.73 -6.30 5.71
C TYR A 2 3.66 -5.81 4.27
N LEU A 3 2.57 -5.15 3.95
CA LEU A 3 2.39 -4.50 2.66
C LEU A 3 2.26 -3.00 2.88
N TYR A 4 3.16 -2.24 2.30
CA TYR A 4 3.13 -0.78 2.34
C TYR A 4 2.75 -0.25 0.97
N ILE A 5 1.73 0.59 0.94
CA ILE A 5 1.20 1.16 -0.30
C ILE A 5 1.24 2.68 -0.17
N ASP A 6 1.89 3.33 -1.12
CA ASP A 6 1.97 4.79 -1.18
C ASP A 6 1.24 5.25 -2.44
N VAL A 7 0.17 5.99 -2.26
CA VAL A 7 -0.65 6.49 -3.37
C VAL A 7 -0.27 7.92 -3.67
N GLY A 8 0.50 8.11 -4.72
CA GLY A 8 0.87 9.44 -5.19
C GLY A 8 -0.16 10.02 -6.15
N ASN A 9 0.14 11.18 -6.71
CA ASN A 9 -0.73 11.81 -7.69
C ASN A 9 -0.71 11.11 -9.04
N THR A 10 0.41 10.49 -9.38
CA THR A 10 0.61 9.88 -10.69
C THR A 10 0.80 8.38 -10.60
N ARG A 11 1.46 7.91 -9.53
CA ARG A 11 1.81 6.50 -9.37
C ARG A 11 1.41 5.99 -8.00
N ILE A 12 1.10 4.71 -7.97
CA ILE A 12 0.89 3.94 -6.75
C ILE A 12 2.09 3.01 -6.62
N LYS A 13 2.80 3.09 -5.50
CA LYS A 13 3.97 2.26 -5.24
C LYS A 13 3.69 1.36 -4.06
N TRP A 14 4.27 0.16 -4.06
CA TRP A 14 4.11 -0.72 -2.91
C TRP A 14 5.37 -1.51 -2.63
N GLN A 15 5.48 -1.96 -1.38
CA GLN A 15 6.54 -2.84 -0.90
C GLN A 15 5.91 -3.96 -0.10
N HIS A 16 6.27 -5.19 -0.43
CA HIS A 16 5.97 -6.37 0.36
C HIS A 16 7.23 -6.75 1.10
N ARG A 17 7.19 -6.73 2.44
CA ARG A 17 8.40 -6.88 3.22
C ARG A 17 8.15 -7.62 4.52
N ASP A 18 9.21 -8.22 5.06
CA ASP A 18 9.20 -8.70 6.42
C ASP A 18 9.92 -7.69 7.33
N ASP A 19 10.26 -8.10 8.55
CA ASP A 19 10.86 -7.19 9.51
C ASP A 19 12.25 -6.70 9.11
N LYS A 20 12.93 -7.42 8.24
CA LYS A 20 14.34 -7.16 7.95
C LYS A 20 14.62 -6.77 6.52
N GLU A 21 13.80 -7.20 5.59
CA GLU A 21 14.11 -6.97 4.18
C GLU A 21 12.86 -6.75 3.34
N ILE A 22 13.07 -6.15 2.20
CA ILE A 22 12.03 -5.96 1.19
C ILE A 22 12.03 -7.20 0.31
N LEU A 23 10.88 -7.88 0.23
CA LEU A 23 10.74 -9.10 -0.54
C LEU A 23 10.29 -8.85 -1.97
N ASP A 24 9.48 -7.81 -2.16
CA ASP A 24 8.94 -7.48 -3.47
C ASP A 24 8.54 -6.02 -3.51
N VAL A 25 8.67 -5.40 -4.67
CA VAL A 25 8.25 -4.02 -4.87
C VAL A 25 7.54 -3.92 -6.21
N GLY A 26 6.68 -2.91 -6.32
CA GLY A 26 6.03 -2.66 -7.59
C GLY A 26 5.48 -1.25 -7.64
N ASN A 27 5.02 -0.87 -8.81
CA ASN A 27 4.32 0.39 -9.00
C ASN A 27 3.43 0.30 -10.22
N ILE A 28 2.44 1.20 -10.25
CA ILE A 28 1.50 1.29 -11.35
C ILE A 28 1.05 2.75 -11.45
N MET A 29 0.64 3.17 -12.62
CA MET A 29 0.04 4.50 -12.78
C MET A 29 -1.29 4.53 -12.04
N VAL A 30 -1.60 5.67 -11.42
CA VAL A 30 -2.86 5.84 -10.70
C VAL A 30 -4.05 5.57 -11.62
N GLU A 31 -3.97 5.99 -12.87
CA GLU A 31 -5.07 5.79 -13.83
C GLU A 31 -5.37 4.31 -14.10
N ASN A 32 -4.43 3.43 -13.77
CA ASN A 32 -4.56 1.99 -13.95
C ASN A 32 -4.82 1.27 -12.62
N PHE A 33 -5.32 1.97 -11.62
CA PHE A 33 -5.46 1.41 -10.28
C PHE A 33 -6.32 0.14 -10.24
N THR A 34 -7.23 -0.03 -11.19
CA THR A 34 -8.07 -1.22 -11.24
C THR A 34 -7.30 -2.49 -11.62
N ASP A 35 -6.08 -2.34 -12.14
CA ASP A 35 -5.23 -3.47 -12.50
C ASP A 35 -4.36 -3.97 -11.36
N ILE A 36 -4.42 -3.32 -10.19
CA ILE A 36 -3.64 -3.74 -9.03
C ILE A 36 -4.10 -5.12 -8.57
N ASP A 37 -3.14 -5.99 -8.33
CA ASP A 37 -3.40 -7.35 -7.87
C ASP A 37 -2.33 -7.79 -6.89
N PHE A 38 -2.75 -8.13 -5.68
CA PHE A 38 -1.87 -8.62 -4.64
C PHE A 38 -2.12 -10.09 -4.30
N SER A 39 -2.89 -10.78 -5.11
CA SER A 39 -3.27 -12.16 -4.82
C SER A 39 -2.09 -13.12 -4.77
N HIS A 40 -0.97 -12.76 -5.39
CA HIS A 40 0.24 -13.56 -5.35
C HIS A 40 1.04 -13.43 -4.06
N LEU A 41 0.71 -12.44 -3.23
CA LEU A 41 1.40 -12.22 -1.96
C LEU A 41 0.83 -13.14 -0.89
N ALA A 42 1.70 -13.74 -0.08
CA ALA A 42 1.29 -14.64 0.98
C ALA A 42 1.57 -14.01 2.35
N GLU A 43 0.78 -14.39 3.34
CA GLU A 43 1.05 -14.08 4.75
C GLU A 43 1.16 -12.59 5.05
N VAL A 44 0.38 -11.77 4.37
CA VAL A 44 0.33 -10.35 4.70
C VAL A 44 -0.42 -10.20 6.01
N LYS A 45 0.23 -9.64 7.01
CA LYS A 45 -0.31 -9.46 8.37
C LYS A 45 -0.74 -8.04 8.66
N ARG A 46 -0.32 -7.09 7.85
CA ARG A 46 -0.65 -5.69 8.03
C ARG A 46 -0.52 -4.98 6.70
N VAL A 47 -1.44 -4.08 6.44
CA VAL A 47 -1.40 -3.22 5.26
C VAL A 47 -1.37 -1.78 5.74
N VAL A 48 -0.41 -1.01 5.24
CA VAL A 48 -0.31 0.43 5.52
C VAL A 48 -0.48 1.17 4.21
N VAL A 49 -1.45 2.07 4.16
CA VAL A 49 -1.74 2.87 2.96
C VAL A 49 -1.51 4.33 3.32
N SER A 50 -0.72 5.03 2.53
CA SER A 50 -0.39 6.42 2.79
C SER A 50 -0.67 7.32 1.60
N ASN A 51 -0.84 8.62 1.88
CA ASN A 51 -1.01 9.68 0.88
C ASN A 51 -2.22 9.54 -0.03
N VAL A 52 -3.30 8.97 0.48
CA VAL A 52 -4.45 8.72 -0.37
C VAL A 52 -5.29 9.98 -0.51
N ASN A 53 -5.25 10.58 -1.69
CA ASN A 53 -6.07 11.74 -2.03
C ASN A 53 -7.29 11.37 -2.85
N HIS A 54 -7.44 10.10 -3.21
CA HIS A 54 -8.51 9.62 -4.06
C HIS A 54 -9.28 8.52 -3.35
N SER A 55 -10.49 8.81 -2.90
CA SER A 55 -11.29 7.85 -2.17
C SER A 55 -11.59 6.59 -2.99
N VAL A 56 -11.77 6.74 -4.30
CA VAL A 56 -12.04 5.59 -5.16
C VAL A 56 -10.85 4.63 -5.21
N VAL A 57 -9.64 5.16 -5.20
CA VAL A 57 -8.43 4.34 -5.17
C VAL A 57 -8.31 3.63 -3.83
N LEU A 58 -8.57 4.35 -2.75
CA LEU A 58 -8.54 3.75 -1.41
C LEU A 58 -9.56 2.62 -1.29
N ASP A 59 -10.77 2.83 -1.79
CA ASP A 59 -11.82 1.80 -1.76
C ASP A 59 -11.38 0.57 -2.53
N LYS A 60 -10.75 0.74 -3.67
CA LYS A 60 -10.25 -0.38 -4.46
C LYS A 60 -9.15 -1.13 -3.72
N ILE A 61 -8.22 -0.41 -3.10
CA ILE A 61 -7.15 -1.03 -2.32
C ILE A 61 -7.73 -1.83 -1.17
N LYS A 62 -8.69 -1.29 -0.44
CA LYS A 62 -9.33 -2.00 0.66
C LYS A 62 -10.00 -3.29 0.17
N GLU A 63 -10.65 -3.23 -0.97
CA GLU A 63 -11.27 -4.41 -1.58
C GLU A 63 -10.23 -5.48 -1.91
N ILE A 64 -9.12 -5.07 -2.51
CA ILE A 64 -8.07 -5.99 -2.94
C ILE A 64 -7.40 -6.67 -1.75
N VAL A 65 -7.20 -5.94 -0.65
CA VAL A 65 -6.50 -6.49 0.50
C VAL A 65 -7.42 -7.19 1.50
N THR A 66 -8.72 -7.11 1.32
CA THR A 66 -9.69 -7.78 2.19
C THR A 66 -9.39 -9.28 2.37
N PRO A 67 -9.01 -10.04 1.31
CA PRO A 67 -8.72 -11.45 1.48
C PRO A 67 -7.57 -11.77 2.44
N PHE A 68 -6.70 -10.81 2.72
CA PHE A 68 -5.62 -11.04 3.69
C PHE A 68 -6.13 -11.10 5.13
N ASN A 69 -7.33 -10.58 5.38
CA ASN A 69 -7.96 -10.61 6.69
C ASN A 69 -7.05 -10.05 7.78
N CYS A 70 -6.47 -8.89 7.53
CA CYS A 70 -5.51 -8.26 8.43
C CYS A 70 -5.85 -6.78 8.62
N PRO A 71 -5.26 -6.13 9.63
CA PRO A 71 -5.48 -4.70 9.84
C PRO A 71 -5.01 -3.86 8.66
N ILE A 72 -5.78 -2.84 8.33
CA ILE A 72 -5.44 -1.85 7.32
C ILE A 72 -5.26 -0.52 8.04
N ILE A 73 -4.08 0.06 7.94
CA ILE A 73 -3.73 1.32 8.58
C ILE A 73 -3.62 2.39 7.52
N GLU A 74 -4.38 3.46 7.69
CA GLU A 74 -4.30 4.61 6.80
C GLU A 74 -3.40 5.66 7.45
N ALA A 75 -2.33 6.01 6.75
CA ALA A 75 -1.39 7.02 7.23
C ALA A 75 -1.62 8.33 6.47
N CYS A 76 -1.76 9.41 7.24
CA CYS A 76 -1.92 10.73 6.66
C CYS A 76 -0.55 11.38 6.51
N SER A 77 -0.22 11.87 5.32
CA SER A 77 1.07 12.46 5.06
C SER A 77 1.34 13.69 5.93
N GLU A 78 0.30 14.41 6.28
CA GLU A 78 0.46 15.61 7.09
C GLU A 78 0.93 15.31 8.51
N SER A 79 0.47 14.21 9.07
CA SER A 79 0.77 13.86 10.45
C SER A 79 1.87 12.82 10.57
N ASN A 80 2.29 12.22 9.47
CA ASN A 80 3.24 11.11 9.50
C ASN A 80 4.36 11.26 8.49
N GLN A 81 4.80 12.47 8.24
CA GLN A 81 5.84 12.72 7.26
C GLN A 81 7.13 12.01 7.57
N THR A 82 7.50 11.95 8.84
CA THR A 82 8.70 11.25 9.26
C THR A 82 8.63 9.78 8.90
N LEU A 83 7.49 9.17 9.13
CA LEU A 83 7.31 7.77 8.82
C LEU A 83 7.43 7.51 7.32
N ILE A 84 6.86 8.39 6.51
CA ILE A 84 6.92 8.26 5.07
C ILE A 84 8.36 8.36 4.57
N ASN A 85 9.12 9.30 5.15
CA ASN A 85 10.50 9.49 4.76
C ASN A 85 11.36 8.28 5.08
N ASP A 86 11.01 7.54 6.11
CA ASP A 86 11.83 6.43 6.55
C ASP A 86 11.88 5.29 5.54
N TYR A 87 10.87 5.15 4.71
CA TYR A 87 10.87 4.04 3.79
C TYR A 87 11.08 4.46 2.34
N VAL A 88 11.09 5.73 2.09
CA VAL A 88 11.45 6.21 0.78
C VAL A 88 12.94 6.19 0.60
#